data_c6c29f236dd2c67a0d39e0e2f0d6b527
#
_entry.id   c6c29f236dd2c67a0d39e0e2f0d6b527
#
_cell.length_a   1.000
_cell.length_b   1.000
_cell.length_c   1.000
_cell.angle_alpha   90.00
_cell.angle_beta   90.00
_cell.angle_gamma   90.00
#
_symmetry.space_group_name_H-M   'P 1'
#
loop_
_entity.id
_entity.type
_entity.pdbx_description
1 polymer ?
#
loop_
_entity_poly.entity_id
_entity_poly.type
_entity_poly.pdbx_seq_one_letter_code
_entity_poly.pdbx_strand_id
1 'polypeptide(L)'
;MKLKSILFAATTLFAASAFAQAPIVIKFSHVVAGDTPKGKGALKFKELAEAATKGRVKVEVYPNSQLYKDKEELEALQMGAVQMLAPSLSKFGPLGVKEFEVYDIPYILPSKAALQRVNEGPVGKSLLKKLEPKGIVGLAFWDNGFKEMTSNKPMHTTADLKGQKLRIQSSKVLDAQMRALGASPQVLAF
;
A
#
# COMPACT_ATOMS: atom_id res chain seq x y z
N MET A 1 55.47 4.02 -40.00
CA MET A 1 54.16 3.33 -40.03
C MET A 1 53.61 2.85 -38.67
N LYS A 2 54.05 3.36 -37.54
CA LYS A 2 53.61 2.86 -36.19
C LYS A 2 52.76 3.86 -35.39
N LEU A 3 52.60 5.11 -35.86
CA LEU A 3 51.86 6.16 -35.10
C LEU A 3 50.33 6.19 -35.41
N LYS A 4 49.90 5.66 -36.57
CA LYS A 4 48.48 5.67 -36.97
C LYS A 4 47.67 4.54 -36.32
N SER A 5 48.33 3.45 -35.88
CA SER A 5 47.64 2.31 -35.22
C SER A 5 47.32 2.56 -33.74
N ILE A 6 48.01 3.48 -33.08
CA ILE A 6 47.78 3.81 -31.66
C ILE A 6 46.55 4.76 -31.51
N LEU A 7 46.32 5.61 -32.51
CA LEU A 7 45.17 6.54 -32.46
C LEU A 7 43.84 5.84 -32.66
N PHE A 8 43.81 4.68 -33.33
CA PHE A 8 42.56 3.94 -33.57
C PHE A 8 42.15 3.07 -32.39
N ALA A 9 43.09 2.66 -31.53
CA ALA A 9 42.79 1.88 -30.31
C ALA A 9 42.28 2.76 -29.16
N ALA A 10 42.62 4.05 -29.12
CA ALA A 10 42.17 4.96 -28.08
C ALA A 10 40.70 5.43 -28.27
N THR A 11 40.22 5.47 -29.53
CA THR A 11 38.83 5.91 -29.83
C THR A 11 37.80 4.81 -29.54
N THR A 12 38.17 3.54 -29.54
CA THR A 12 37.24 2.43 -29.22
C THR A 12 37.00 2.22 -27.72
N LEU A 13 37.91 2.67 -26.85
CA LEU A 13 37.69 2.59 -25.40
C LEU A 13 36.73 3.68 -24.85
N PHE A 14 36.55 4.77 -25.56
CA PHE A 14 35.66 5.87 -25.11
C PHE A 14 34.17 5.63 -25.44
N ALA A 15 33.86 4.69 -26.35
CA ALA A 15 32.47 4.40 -26.74
C ALA A 15 31.73 3.42 -25.80
N ALA A 16 32.42 2.77 -24.86
CA ALA A 16 31.86 1.79 -23.96
C ALA A 16 31.30 2.37 -22.64
N SER A 17 31.49 3.67 -22.40
CA SER A 17 30.98 4.36 -21.18
C SER A 17 29.63 5.02 -21.36
N ALA A 18 28.94 4.76 -22.48
CA ALA A 18 27.63 5.35 -22.75
C ALA A 18 26.50 4.45 -22.24
N PHE A 19 25.64 5.05 -21.45
CA PHE A 19 24.31 4.56 -21.03
C PHE A 19 24.22 3.66 -19.79
N ALA A 20 24.89 4.02 -18.71
CA ALA A 20 24.32 3.69 -17.41
C ALA A 20 23.11 4.64 -17.19
N GLN A 21 21.94 4.26 -17.70
CA GLN A 21 20.70 4.99 -17.42
C GLN A 21 20.50 5.02 -15.91
N ALA A 22 20.27 6.22 -15.33
CA ALA A 22 20.02 6.34 -13.92
C ALA A 22 18.86 5.40 -13.51
N PRO A 23 18.95 4.71 -12.38
CA PRO A 23 17.93 3.78 -11.96
C PRO A 23 16.60 4.50 -11.77
N ILE A 24 15.51 3.83 -12.12
CA ILE A 24 14.15 4.27 -11.79
C ILE A 24 13.98 4.13 -10.28
N VAL A 25 13.71 5.22 -9.58
CA VAL A 25 13.50 5.20 -8.12
C VAL A 25 12.01 5.04 -7.83
N ILE A 26 11.65 4.03 -7.03
CA ILE A 26 10.33 3.81 -6.50
C ILE A 26 10.34 4.14 -5.01
N LYS A 27 9.70 5.24 -4.62
CA LYS A 27 9.44 5.55 -3.21
C LYS A 27 8.21 4.76 -2.78
N PHE A 28 8.43 3.77 -1.92
CA PHE A 28 7.38 2.94 -1.34
C PHE A 28 7.11 3.38 0.09
N SER A 29 6.03 4.14 0.30
CA SER A 29 5.62 4.65 1.60
C SER A 29 4.57 3.78 2.25
N HIS A 30 4.64 3.59 3.57
CA HIS A 30 3.60 2.95 4.36
C HIS A 30 3.58 3.46 5.80
N VAL A 31 2.42 3.33 6.46
CA VAL A 31 2.17 3.96 7.77
C VAL A 31 2.59 3.12 8.97
N VAL A 32 2.87 1.84 8.80
CA VAL A 32 3.19 0.92 9.89
C VAL A 32 4.70 0.79 10.13
N ALA A 33 5.09 0.21 11.28
CA ALA A 33 6.50 -0.03 11.59
C ALA A 33 7.15 -1.02 10.62
N GLY A 34 8.46 -0.90 10.42
CA GLY A 34 9.22 -1.72 9.48
C GLY A 34 9.31 -3.20 9.87
N ASP A 35 9.20 -3.53 11.15
CA ASP A 35 9.22 -4.89 11.70
C ASP A 35 7.88 -5.62 11.63
N THR A 36 6.80 -4.93 11.25
CA THR A 36 5.48 -5.53 11.02
C THR A 36 5.47 -6.42 9.78
N PRO A 37 4.49 -7.35 9.63
CA PRO A 37 4.36 -8.16 8.42
C PRO A 37 4.35 -7.33 7.13
N LYS A 38 3.62 -6.20 7.11
CA LYS A 38 3.59 -5.27 5.97
C LYS A 38 4.95 -4.63 5.71
N GLY A 39 5.63 -4.16 6.75
CA GLY A 39 6.96 -3.56 6.61
C GLY A 39 7.98 -4.57 6.08
N LYS A 40 7.98 -5.80 6.61
CA LYS A 40 8.82 -6.90 6.08
C LYS A 40 8.48 -7.24 4.64
N GLY A 41 7.19 -7.22 4.27
CA GLY A 41 6.74 -7.40 2.90
C GLY A 41 7.28 -6.33 1.95
N ALA A 42 7.28 -5.06 2.38
CA ALA A 42 7.84 -3.96 1.61
C ALA A 42 9.36 -4.10 1.40
N LEU A 43 10.09 -4.52 2.42
CA LEU A 43 11.52 -4.80 2.31
C LEU A 43 11.80 -6.00 1.37
N LYS A 44 10.97 -7.04 1.43
CA LYS A 44 11.07 -8.18 0.52
C LYS A 44 10.76 -7.80 -0.92
N PHE A 45 9.76 -6.96 -1.14
CA PHE A 45 9.48 -6.39 -2.46
C PHE A 45 10.70 -5.64 -3.01
N LYS A 46 11.31 -4.76 -2.19
CA LYS A 46 12.54 -4.05 -2.55
C LYS A 46 13.63 -5.02 -3.03
N GLU A 47 13.96 -6.01 -2.21
CA GLU A 47 14.99 -7.01 -2.52
C GLU A 47 14.73 -7.68 -3.87
N LEU A 48 13.50 -8.18 -4.08
CA LEU A 48 13.12 -8.91 -5.27
C LEU A 48 13.08 -8.02 -6.52
N ALA A 49 12.56 -6.80 -6.41
CA ALA A 49 12.45 -5.87 -7.52
C ALA A 49 13.85 -5.40 -8.00
N GLU A 50 14.72 -5.06 -7.05
CA GLU A 50 16.09 -4.64 -7.36
C GLU A 50 16.88 -5.79 -8.01
N ALA A 51 16.75 -7.02 -7.48
CA ALA A 51 17.40 -8.20 -8.05
C ALA A 51 16.86 -8.53 -9.46
N ALA A 52 15.54 -8.60 -9.63
CA ALA A 52 14.90 -8.95 -10.90
C ALA A 52 15.23 -7.94 -12.01
N THR A 53 15.39 -6.67 -11.65
CA THR A 53 15.71 -5.61 -12.62
C THR A 53 17.22 -5.39 -12.80
N LYS A 54 18.06 -6.17 -12.11
CA LYS A 54 19.53 -6.02 -12.12
C LYS A 54 19.96 -4.57 -11.77
N GLY A 55 19.29 -3.97 -10.77
CA GLY A 55 19.55 -2.61 -10.32
C GLY A 55 19.01 -1.49 -11.21
N ARG A 56 18.29 -1.79 -12.29
CA ARG A 56 17.62 -0.74 -13.08
C ARG A 56 16.47 -0.04 -12.34
N VAL A 57 15.88 -0.73 -11.35
CA VAL A 57 14.93 -0.15 -10.41
C VAL A 57 15.55 -0.13 -9.03
N LYS A 58 15.40 0.97 -8.30
CA LYS A 58 15.77 1.13 -6.90
C LYS A 58 14.51 1.40 -6.09
N VAL A 59 14.27 0.63 -5.03
CA VAL A 59 13.12 0.81 -4.15
C VAL A 59 13.57 1.43 -2.83
N GLU A 60 13.01 2.57 -2.50
CA GLU A 60 13.24 3.26 -1.23
C GLU A 60 11.99 3.08 -0.36
N VAL A 61 12.12 2.31 0.73
CA VAL A 61 11.01 2.02 1.65
C VAL A 61 10.99 3.04 2.78
N TYR A 62 9.83 3.67 2.98
CA TYR A 62 9.58 4.70 3.99
C TYR A 62 8.46 4.22 4.95
N PRO A 63 8.81 3.58 6.08
CA PRO A 63 7.85 3.12 7.08
C PRO A 63 7.39 4.24 8.01
N ASN A 64 6.49 3.92 8.97
CA ASN A 64 6.09 4.81 10.08
C ASN A 64 5.58 6.19 9.63
N SER A 65 4.88 6.27 8.51
CA SER A 65 4.40 7.57 7.99
C SER A 65 5.50 8.61 7.78
N GLN A 66 6.73 8.20 7.48
CA GLN A 66 7.88 9.11 7.33
C GLN A 66 7.68 10.16 6.24
N LEU A 67 6.99 9.81 5.15
CA LEU A 67 6.71 10.76 4.08
C LEU A 67 5.30 11.34 4.20
N TYR A 68 4.29 10.47 4.34
CA TYR A 68 2.88 10.86 4.35
C TYR A 68 2.11 10.06 5.39
N LYS A 69 1.19 10.74 6.08
CA LYS A 69 0.26 10.13 7.01
C LYS A 69 -0.87 9.42 6.25
N ASP A 70 -1.60 8.62 6.98
CA ASP A 70 -2.70 7.77 6.53
C ASP A 70 -3.76 8.48 5.67
N LYS A 71 -4.03 9.77 5.93
CA LYS A 71 -5.02 10.55 5.17
C LYS A 71 -4.48 11.17 3.89
N GLU A 72 -3.16 11.33 3.79
CA GLU A 72 -2.48 12.12 2.75
C GLU A 72 -1.82 11.23 1.69
N GLU A 73 -1.55 9.95 2.03
CA GLU A 73 -0.71 9.08 1.19
C GLU A 73 -1.31 8.80 -0.21
N LEU A 74 -2.65 8.69 -0.32
CA LEU A 74 -3.28 8.44 -1.63
C LEU A 74 -3.21 9.66 -2.55
N GLU A 75 -3.36 10.86 -2.01
CA GLU A 75 -3.18 12.10 -2.76
C GLU A 75 -1.72 12.26 -3.20
N ALA A 76 -0.77 11.95 -2.32
CA ALA A 76 0.65 11.96 -2.64
C ALA A 76 1.01 10.98 -3.77
N LEU A 77 0.35 9.80 -3.80
CA LEU A 77 0.49 8.84 -4.88
C LEU A 77 -0.05 9.41 -6.21
N GLN A 78 -1.25 10.00 -6.19
CA GLN A 78 -1.86 10.59 -7.39
C GLN A 78 -1.06 11.76 -7.94
N MET A 79 -0.40 12.55 -7.07
CA MET A 79 0.49 13.62 -7.47
C MET A 79 1.89 13.14 -7.90
N GLY A 80 2.18 11.84 -7.77
CA GLY A 80 3.49 11.28 -8.11
C GLY A 80 4.61 11.56 -7.09
N ALA A 81 4.27 12.11 -5.92
CA ALA A 81 5.24 12.37 -4.86
C ALA A 81 5.80 11.08 -4.25
N VAL A 82 5.02 10.00 -4.28
CA VAL A 82 5.43 8.63 -4.06
C VAL A 82 4.93 7.76 -5.21
N GLN A 83 5.62 6.63 -5.49
CA GLN A 83 5.30 5.75 -6.60
C GLN A 83 4.57 4.48 -6.17
N MET A 84 4.63 4.12 -4.88
CA MET A 84 4.01 2.90 -4.37
C MET A 84 3.54 3.07 -2.93
N LEU A 85 2.37 2.48 -2.65
CA LEU A 85 1.75 2.44 -1.32
C LEU A 85 1.21 1.04 -1.02
N ALA A 86 0.99 0.76 0.28
CA ALA A 86 0.21 -0.38 0.76
C ALA A 86 -0.88 0.12 1.74
N PRO A 87 -1.88 0.87 1.26
CA PRO A 87 -2.89 1.49 2.11
C PRO A 87 -3.94 0.50 2.58
N SER A 88 -4.71 0.88 3.61
CA SER A 88 -5.93 0.18 3.96
C SER A 88 -6.99 0.36 2.87
N LEU A 89 -7.76 -0.69 2.58
CA LEU A 89 -8.82 -0.67 1.56
C LEU A 89 -9.93 0.32 1.90
N SER A 90 -10.19 0.56 3.18
CA SER A 90 -11.16 1.55 3.69
C SER A 90 -10.94 2.99 3.16
N LYS A 91 -9.74 3.30 2.67
CA LYS A 91 -9.40 4.64 2.17
C LYS A 91 -9.87 4.91 0.74
N PHE A 92 -10.19 3.87 0.00
CA PHE A 92 -10.63 4.04 -1.40
C PHE A 92 -12.08 4.50 -1.51
N GLY A 93 -12.92 4.31 -0.47
CA GLY A 93 -14.28 4.85 -0.41
C GLY A 93 -14.31 6.37 -0.59
N PRO A 94 -13.61 7.16 0.24
CA PRO A 94 -13.47 8.60 0.07
C PRO A 94 -12.88 9.04 -1.27
N LEU A 95 -11.99 8.22 -1.88
CA LEU A 95 -11.44 8.46 -3.22
C LEU A 95 -12.48 8.24 -4.33
N GLY A 96 -13.68 7.78 -3.98
CA GLY A 96 -14.80 7.53 -4.89
C GLY A 96 -14.87 6.10 -5.44
N VAL A 97 -14.14 5.14 -4.84
CA VAL A 97 -14.22 3.70 -5.18
C VAL A 97 -14.81 2.96 -3.98
N LYS A 98 -16.12 3.16 -3.76
CA LYS A 98 -16.85 2.69 -2.59
C LYS A 98 -16.91 1.16 -2.48
N GLU A 99 -16.74 0.45 -3.59
CA GLU A 99 -16.78 -1.01 -3.63
C GLU A 99 -15.69 -1.65 -2.76
N PHE A 100 -14.60 -0.96 -2.47
CA PHE A 100 -13.59 -1.44 -1.53
C PHE A 100 -14.10 -1.52 -0.08
N GLU A 101 -15.16 -0.78 0.27
CA GLU A 101 -15.76 -0.86 1.61
C GLU A 101 -16.44 -2.22 1.90
N VAL A 102 -16.59 -3.10 0.89
CA VAL A 102 -17.05 -4.48 1.09
C VAL A 102 -16.17 -5.23 2.10
N TYR A 103 -14.88 -4.95 2.14
CA TYR A 103 -13.94 -5.55 3.10
C TYR A 103 -14.14 -5.06 4.55
N ASP A 104 -14.92 -4.03 4.74
CA ASP A 104 -15.28 -3.50 6.06
C ASP A 104 -16.60 -4.08 6.60
N ILE A 105 -17.36 -4.81 5.77
CA ILE A 105 -18.60 -5.45 6.19
C ILE A 105 -18.29 -6.59 7.17
N PRO A 106 -18.86 -6.58 8.38
CA PRO A 106 -18.61 -7.62 9.37
C PRO A 106 -18.95 -9.02 8.85
N TYR A 107 -18.08 -9.98 9.12
CA TYR A 107 -18.28 -11.43 8.86
C TYR A 107 -18.50 -11.84 7.39
N ILE A 108 -18.45 -10.93 6.42
CA ILE A 108 -18.65 -11.26 5.01
C ILE A 108 -17.56 -12.20 4.47
N LEU A 109 -16.36 -12.11 5.03
CA LEU A 109 -15.21 -12.96 4.71
C LEU A 109 -14.81 -13.75 5.96
N PRO A 110 -15.38 -14.97 6.12
CA PRO A 110 -15.30 -15.71 7.39
C PRO A 110 -13.92 -16.36 7.65
N SER A 111 -13.02 -16.35 6.66
CA SER A 111 -11.69 -16.96 6.80
C SER A 111 -10.67 -16.32 5.85
N LYS A 112 -9.39 -16.49 6.16
CA LYS A 112 -8.30 -16.09 5.26
C LYS A 112 -8.37 -16.78 3.91
N ALA A 113 -8.78 -18.05 3.86
CA ALA A 113 -8.95 -18.77 2.60
C ALA A 113 -10.09 -18.18 1.76
N ALA A 114 -11.19 -17.72 2.38
CA ALA A 114 -12.27 -17.02 1.68
C ALA A 114 -11.77 -15.67 1.13
N LEU A 115 -11.05 -14.91 1.93
CA LEU A 115 -10.42 -13.65 1.53
C LEU A 115 -9.49 -13.85 0.33
N GLN A 116 -8.62 -14.86 0.38
CA GLN A 116 -7.68 -15.14 -0.69
C GLN A 116 -8.39 -15.48 -2.01
N ARG A 117 -9.42 -16.34 -1.96
CA ARG A 117 -10.23 -16.67 -3.16
C ARG A 117 -10.89 -15.42 -3.77
N VAL A 118 -11.39 -14.50 -2.95
CA VAL A 118 -11.97 -13.24 -3.43
C VAL A 118 -10.90 -12.36 -4.07
N ASN A 119 -9.76 -12.18 -3.40
CA ASN A 119 -8.68 -11.30 -3.85
C ASN A 119 -8.01 -11.77 -5.15
N GLU A 120 -7.79 -13.08 -5.29
CA GLU A 120 -7.15 -13.69 -6.47
C GLU A 120 -8.16 -13.96 -7.60
N GLY A 121 -9.45 -13.97 -7.26
CA GLY A 121 -10.55 -14.24 -8.16
C GLY A 121 -10.98 -13.04 -9.03
N PRO A 122 -12.06 -13.20 -9.80
CA PRO A 122 -12.59 -12.16 -10.67
C PRO A 122 -12.99 -10.89 -9.93
N VAL A 123 -13.52 -11.02 -8.71
CA VAL A 123 -13.97 -9.89 -7.89
C VAL A 123 -12.78 -9.01 -7.53
N GLY A 124 -11.71 -9.58 -6.97
CA GLY A 124 -10.51 -8.82 -6.60
C GLY A 124 -9.87 -8.15 -7.81
N LYS A 125 -9.75 -8.86 -8.93
CA LYS A 125 -9.23 -8.29 -10.19
C LYS A 125 -10.09 -7.12 -10.69
N SER A 126 -11.42 -7.25 -10.61
CA SER A 126 -12.33 -6.17 -10.98
C SER A 126 -12.16 -4.95 -10.06
N LEU A 127 -12.01 -5.15 -8.75
CA LEU A 127 -11.79 -4.07 -7.79
C LEU A 127 -10.49 -3.31 -8.08
N LEU A 128 -9.39 -4.02 -8.34
CA LEU A 128 -8.11 -3.39 -8.68
C LEU A 128 -8.22 -2.50 -9.93
N LYS A 129 -8.95 -2.95 -10.96
CA LYS A 129 -9.20 -2.16 -12.19
C LYS A 129 -9.99 -0.87 -11.93
N LYS A 130 -10.84 -0.83 -10.91
CA LYS A 130 -11.60 0.39 -10.56
C LYS A 130 -10.72 1.53 -10.04
N LEU A 131 -9.46 1.27 -9.75
CA LEU A 131 -8.47 2.29 -9.36
C LEU A 131 -7.88 3.03 -10.58
N GLU A 132 -7.88 2.41 -11.77
CA GLU A 132 -7.25 2.98 -12.96
C GLU A 132 -7.82 4.37 -13.33
N PRO A 133 -9.16 4.61 -13.30
CA PRO A 133 -9.71 5.95 -13.55
C PRO A 133 -9.30 7.00 -12.51
N LYS A 134 -8.71 6.57 -11.38
CA LYS A 134 -8.17 7.45 -10.34
C LYS A 134 -6.67 7.69 -10.49
N GLY A 135 -6.07 7.24 -11.61
CA GLY A 135 -4.63 7.33 -11.85
C GLY A 135 -3.78 6.36 -11.01
N ILE A 136 -4.40 5.31 -10.48
CA ILE A 136 -3.75 4.32 -9.60
C ILE A 136 -3.83 2.94 -10.25
N VAL A 137 -2.71 2.26 -10.35
CA VAL A 137 -2.64 0.86 -10.79
C VAL A 137 -2.66 -0.05 -9.55
N GLY A 138 -3.73 -0.82 -9.39
CA GLY A 138 -3.81 -1.86 -8.36
C GLY A 138 -3.01 -3.09 -8.76
N LEU A 139 -1.99 -3.47 -7.98
CA LEU A 139 -1.09 -4.57 -8.30
C LEU A 139 -1.52 -5.88 -7.64
N ALA A 140 -1.77 -5.85 -6.33
CA ALA A 140 -2.13 -7.02 -5.54
C ALA A 140 -2.78 -6.59 -4.22
N PHE A 141 -3.42 -7.56 -3.56
CA PHE A 141 -3.88 -7.41 -2.18
C PHE A 141 -2.86 -7.99 -1.21
N TRP A 142 -2.61 -7.27 -0.11
CA TRP A 142 -1.84 -7.77 1.01
C TRP A 142 -2.75 -7.96 2.21
N ASP A 143 -2.80 -9.19 2.74
CA ASP A 143 -3.58 -9.49 3.94
C ASP A 143 -2.99 -8.76 5.15
N ASN A 144 -3.83 -8.01 5.85
CA ASN A 144 -3.47 -7.26 7.04
C ASN A 144 -4.06 -7.88 8.32
N GLY A 145 -4.64 -9.07 8.21
CA GLY A 145 -5.34 -9.75 9.30
C GLY A 145 -6.77 -9.25 9.50
N PHE A 146 -7.37 -9.71 10.59
CA PHE A 146 -8.71 -9.29 11.00
C PHE A 146 -8.68 -7.92 11.67
N LYS A 147 -9.81 -7.20 11.63
CA LYS A 147 -9.97 -5.97 12.39
C LYS A 147 -10.22 -6.33 13.85
N GLU A 148 -9.36 -5.83 14.70
CA GLU A 148 -9.45 -5.99 16.15
C GLU A 148 -9.88 -4.68 16.79
N MET A 149 -10.69 -4.77 17.85
CA MET A 149 -11.03 -3.62 18.69
C MET A 149 -10.19 -3.66 19.95
N THR A 150 -9.62 -2.53 20.33
CA THR A 150 -8.87 -2.38 21.58
C THR A 150 -9.57 -1.39 22.49
N SER A 151 -9.52 -1.62 23.80
CA SER A 151 -10.12 -0.77 24.81
C SER A 151 -9.29 -0.78 26.08
N ASN A 152 -9.39 0.30 26.87
CA ASN A 152 -8.81 0.39 28.21
C ASN A 152 -9.65 -0.35 29.27
N LYS A 153 -10.85 -0.81 28.91
CA LYS A 153 -11.75 -1.59 29.76
C LYS A 153 -12.12 -2.89 29.07
N PRO A 154 -12.33 -3.98 29.80
CA PRO A 154 -12.85 -5.20 29.20
C PRO A 154 -14.15 -4.96 28.47
N MET A 155 -14.29 -5.55 27.29
CA MET A 155 -15.50 -5.56 26.46
C MET A 155 -15.91 -7.01 26.24
N HIS A 156 -17.04 -7.42 26.80
CA HIS A 156 -17.53 -8.80 26.74
C HIS A 156 -18.78 -8.92 25.87
N THR A 157 -19.54 -7.84 25.74
CA THR A 157 -20.80 -7.78 24.99
C THR A 157 -20.85 -6.51 24.14
N THR A 158 -21.77 -6.47 23.19
CA THR A 158 -22.01 -5.27 22.37
C THR A 158 -22.51 -4.09 23.23
N ALA A 159 -23.15 -4.35 24.37
CA ALA A 159 -23.58 -3.29 25.29
C ALA A 159 -22.40 -2.49 25.87
N ASP A 160 -21.24 -3.09 26.02
CA ASP A 160 -20.04 -2.44 26.54
C ASP A 160 -19.46 -1.39 25.57
N LEU A 161 -19.88 -1.42 24.32
CA LEU A 161 -19.49 -0.44 23.29
C LEU A 161 -20.28 0.86 23.38
N LYS A 162 -21.43 0.86 24.07
CA LYS A 162 -22.32 2.03 24.18
C LYS A 162 -21.59 3.24 24.73
N GLY A 163 -21.58 4.34 23.97
CA GLY A 163 -20.93 5.60 24.34
C GLY A 163 -19.40 5.59 24.23
N GLN A 164 -18.75 4.47 23.90
CA GLN A 164 -17.30 4.39 23.72
C GLN A 164 -16.88 5.19 22.49
N LYS A 165 -15.82 5.99 22.63
CA LYS A 165 -15.17 6.64 21.50
C LYS A 165 -14.18 5.66 20.87
N LEU A 166 -14.45 5.24 19.64
CA LEU A 166 -13.60 4.27 18.92
C LEU A 166 -13.00 4.93 17.68
N ARG A 167 -11.70 4.83 17.55
CA ARG A 167 -11.02 5.23 16.32
C ARG A 167 -11.40 4.29 15.19
N ILE A 168 -11.77 4.86 14.07
CA ILE A 168 -12.00 4.13 12.82
C ILE A 168 -11.20 4.73 11.67
N GLN A 169 -11.03 3.96 10.60
CA GLN A 169 -10.55 4.44 9.30
C GLN A 169 -11.69 5.17 8.56
N SER A 170 -11.35 5.86 7.47
CA SER A 170 -12.32 6.63 6.66
C SER A 170 -13.20 5.69 5.82
N SER A 171 -14.18 5.06 6.45
CA SER A 171 -15.17 4.18 5.81
C SER A 171 -16.57 4.46 6.34
N LYS A 172 -17.53 4.56 5.45
CA LYS A 172 -18.93 4.72 5.82
C LYS A 172 -19.50 3.45 6.46
N VAL A 173 -19.02 2.29 6.05
CA VAL A 173 -19.40 1.01 6.63
C VAL A 173 -18.93 0.91 8.08
N LEU A 174 -17.67 1.26 8.37
CA LEU A 174 -17.16 1.27 9.75
C LEU A 174 -17.88 2.29 10.62
N ASP A 175 -18.20 3.48 10.10
CA ASP A 175 -18.97 4.48 10.83
C ASP A 175 -20.37 3.94 11.20
N ALA A 176 -21.09 3.41 10.21
CA ALA A 176 -22.41 2.83 10.41
C ALA A 176 -22.38 1.66 11.40
N GLN A 177 -21.38 0.77 11.30
CA GLN A 177 -21.19 -0.36 12.21
C GLN A 177 -21.03 0.12 13.66
N MET A 178 -20.14 1.07 13.91
CA MET A 178 -19.89 1.57 15.27
C MET A 178 -21.13 2.26 15.85
N ARG A 179 -21.83 3.05 15.05
CA ARG A 179 -23.09 3.70 15.49
C ARG A 179 -24.18 2.68 15.78
N ALA A 180 -24.34 1.64 14.98
CA ALA A 180 -25.30 0.57 15.23
C ALA A 180 -25.03 -0.18 16.56
N LEU A 181 -23.76 -0.24 16.97
CA LEU A 181 -23.32 -0.79 18.26
C LEU A 181 -23.43 0.24 19.41
N GLY A 182 -23.94 1.44 19.15
CA GLY A 182 -24.07 2.50 20.14
C GLY A 182 -22.76 3.19 20.51
N ALA A 183 -21.68 2.93 19.79
CA ALA A 183 -20.40 3.61 19.97
C ALA A 183 -20.36 4.96 19.24
N SER A 184 -19.36 5.78 19.57
CA SER A 184 -19.07 7.07 18.93
C SER A 184 -17.82 6.94 18.06
N PRO A 185 -17.96 6.70 16.74
CA PRO A 185 -16.82 6.56 15.85
C PRO A 185 -16.05 7.88 15.67
N GLN A 186 -14.73 7.79 15.66
CA GLN A 186 -13.83 8.91 15.44
C GLN A 186 -12.90 8.58 14.26
N VAL A 187 -13.03 9.29 13.14
CA VAL A 187 -12.15 9.11 11.97
C VAL A 187 -10.83 9.83 12.23
N LEU A 188 -9.81 9.05 12.59
CA LEU A 188 -8.48 9.58 12.87
C LEU A 188 -7.43 8.86 12.00
N ALA A 189 -6.36 9.58 11.64
CA ALA A 189 -5.19 8.99 11.01
C ALA A 189 -4.53 7.94 11.93
N PHE A 190 -3.75 7.06 11.31
CA PHE A 190 -2.96 6.06 12.04
C PHE A 190 -1.70 6.70 12.60
#